data_98568ec057ae737a619d92a1de96bc3b
#
_entry.id   98568ec057ae737a619d92a1de96bc3b
#
_cell.length_a   1.000
_cell.length_b   1.000
_cell.length_c   1.000
_cell.angle_alpha   90.00
_cell.angle_beta   90.00
_cell.angle_gamma   90.00
#
_symmetry.space_group_name_H-M   'P 1'
#
loop_
_entity.id
_entity.type
_entity.pdbx_description
1 polymer ?
#
loop_
_entity_poly.entity_id
_entity_poly.type
_entity_poly.pdbx_seq_one_letter_code
_entity_poly.pdbx_strand_id
1 'polypeptide(L)'
;MSTLSPGTRPPADRPVPPGPRASARPWPRIEAPSEPPSEPRAGRFRRAAARLTPADRSVLWLYLLTRISLWITAHFARWLFPARPGTREAAPVLAPFQRWDANHYLHIARDGYFPAGAGPWTSGWDNREAFFPGYPLLLRVVHTVVPDWTAAGLLISFVAGAVAVLALARIARAYLPEGAAGSRTAALFLLSPCAVFLAVGYTEALFLAFALPAWLAALRHRWALAAVLTALATTVRVSGLFLAAAIALLFVLTAREKRDRRSWRAAGWTLLPALPPAAYSWYLHVYTGDWMAWKHAQERGWYRTFHTPWEAWANTWKEAFGPTQTTGYALMFQAELVAMLVGLALVAVLLYHRRWPEALYVALSLWALGTSYWYTSIPRATLLWWPLWIGLAALSLRRPWFRAAYLSVAAPVTTLVALTFLTGRWAG
;
A
#
# COMPACT_ATOMS: atom_id res chain seq x y z
N MET A 1 -33.68 86.24 -4.09
CA MET A 1 -34.70 85.20 -3.86
C MET A 1 -34.27 83.99 -4.66
N SER A 2 -33.68 83.00 -4.00
CA SER A 2 -33.30 81.72 -4.62
C SER A 2 -33.61 80.62 -3.62
N THR A 3 -34.62 79.80 -3.99
CA THR A 3 -35.14 78.70 -3.20
C THR A 3 -34.26 77.50 -3.32
N LEU A 4 -33.70 77.01 -2.18
CA LEU A 4 -32.94 75.76 -2.06
C LEU A 4 -33.90 74.59 -1.97
N SER A 5 -33.80 73.65 -2.89
CA SER A 5 -34.45 72.33 -2.85
C SER A 5 -33.77 71.39 -1.83
N PRO A 6 -34.52 70.58 -1.07
CA PRO A 6 -33.94 69.65 -0.13
C PRO A 6 -33.41 68.39 -0.82
N GLY A 7 -32.14 68.03 -0.57
CA GLY A 7 -31.49 66.82 -1.06
C GLY A 7 -32.07 65.55 -0.48
N THR A 8 -32.40 64.60 -1.35
CA THR A 8 -32.77 63.23 -1.03
C THR A 8 -31.57 62.46 -0.50
N ARG A 9 -31.66 61.89 0.71
CA ARG A 9 -30.69 60.94 1.28
C ARG A 9 -30.74 59.63 0.47
N PRO A 10 -29.56 59.03 0.16
CA PRO A 10 -29.54 57.66 -0.40
C PRO A 10 -30.03 56.63 0.64
N PRO A 11 -30.66 55.52 0.20
CA PRO A 11 -31.17 54.49 1.08
C PRO A 11 -30.02 53.79 1.78
N ALA A 12 -30.18 53.58 3.08
CA ALA A 12 -29.24 52.80 3.90
C ALA A 12 -29.01 51.38 3.34
N ASP A 13 -27.73 51.04 3.13
CA ASP A 13 -27.29 49.70 2.77
C ASP A 13 -27.81 48.67 3.80
N ARG A 14 -28.69 47.76 3.36
CA ARG A 14 -29.09 46.60 4.15
C ARG A 14 -27.88 45.67 4.23
N PRO A 15 -27.52 45.17 5.42
CA PRO A 15 -26.45 44.16 5.53
C PRO A 15 -26.81 42.92 4.73
N VAL A 16 -25.97 42.57 3.76
CA VAL A 16 -26.06 41.32 3.00
C VAL A 16 -25.90 40.17 4.00
N PRO A 17 -26.84 39.20 4.07
CA PRO A 17 -26.71 38.07 4.96
C PRO A 17 -25.44 37.30 4.59
N PRO A 18 -24.63 36.82 5.58
CA PRO A 18 -23.44 36.03 5.30
C PRO A 18 -23.84 34.80 4.49
N GLY A 19 -23.34 34.71 3.26
CA GLY A 19 -23.49 33.53 2.41
C GLY A 19 -23.07 32.25 3.15
N PRO A 20 -23.66 31.11 2.81
CA PRO A 20 -23.36 29.85 3.51
C PRO A 20 -21.83 29.62 3.51
N ARG A 21 -21.26 29.57 4.71
CA ARG A 21 -19.83 29.23 4.90
C ARG A 21 -19.55 27.95 4.10
N ALA A 22 -18.82 28.08 3.00
CA ALA A 22 -18.31 26.98 2.24
C ALA A 22 -17.50 26.12 3.22
N SER A 23 -18.11 25.03 3.67
CA SER A 23 -17.43 24.02 4.47
C SER A 23 -16.26 23.55 3.61
N ALA A 24 -15.05 23.91 4.00
CA ALA A 24 -13.81 23.48 3.37
C ALA A 24 -13.71 21.96 3.52
N ARG A 25 -14.34 21.23 2.60
CA ARG A 25 -14.17 19.79 2.49
C ARG A 25 -12.78 19.58 1.87
N PRO A 26 -11.81 18.99 2.56
CA PRO A 26 -10.47 18.76 2.02
C PRO A 26 -10.44 17.77 0.85
N TRP A 27 -11.56 17.12 0.57
CA TRP A 27 -11.73 16.11 -0.47
C TRP A 27 -12.94 16.45 -1.34
N PRO A 28 -12.76 16.91 -2.60
CA PRO A 28 -13.87 17.20 -3.51
C PRO A 28 -14.63 15.90 -3.87
N ARG A 29 -15.92 16.05 -4.24
CA ARG A 29 -16.67 14.96 -4.87
C ARG A 29 -15.98 14.62 -6.20
N ILE A 30 -15.80 13.32 -6.46
CA ILE A 30 -15.24 12.84 -7.72
C ILE A 30 -16.33 12.92 -8.79
N GLU A 31 -16.21 13.87 -9.70
CA GLU A 31 -16.96 13.83 -10.95
C GLU A 31 -16.28 12.82 -11.88
N ALA A 32 -17.09 11.93 -12.49
CA ALA A 32 -16.56 10.96 -13.44
C ALA A 32 -15.95 11.70 -14.63
N PRO A 33 -14.71 11.40 -15.04
CA PRO A 33 -14.12 12.02 -16.23
C PRO A 33 -14.94 11.69 -17.46
N SER A 34 -15.27 12.70 -18.28
CA SER A 34 -15.90 12.54 -19.60
C SER A 34 -15.05 11.62 -20.49
N GLU A 35 -15.68 10.70 -21.21
CA GLU A 35 -15.00 9.80 -22.13
C GLU A 35 -14.35 10.58 -23.28
N PRO A 36 -13.08 10.31 -23.64
CA PRO A 36 -12.47 10.92 -24.82
C PRO A 36 -13.02 10.27 -26.11
N PRO A 37 -13.09 11.03 -27.23
CA PRO A 37 -13.57 10.54 -28.50
C PRO A 37 -12.70 9.42 -29.08
N SER A 38 -13.31 8.52 -29.85
CA SER A 38 -12.72 7.34 -30.47
C SER A 38 -11.80 7.70 -31.63
N GLU A 39 -10.48 7.43 -31.49
CA GLU A 39 -9.47 7.59 -32.56
C GLU A 39 -8.94 6.26 -33.14
N PRO A 40 -8.33 6.27 -34.37
CA PRO A 40 -8.06 5.07 -35.16
C PRO A 40 -6.88 4.21 -34.64
N ARG A 41 -6.86 2.98 -35.16
CA ARG A 41 -6.05 1.82 -34.72
C ARG A 41 -4.54 1.95 -34.95
N ALA A 42 -3.78 2.49 -34.00
CA ALA A 42 -2.32 2.36 -33.86
C ALA A 42 -1.93 1.18 -32.95
N GLY A 43 -0.74 0.58 -33.15
CA GLY A 43 -0.31 -0.63 -32.43
C GLY A 43 -0.40 -0.53 -30.88
N ARG A 44 -0.71 -1.63 -30.19
CA ARG A 44 -1.04 -1.68 -28.76
C ARG A 44 0.01 -0.99 -27.85
N PHE A 45 1.29 -1.12 -28.15
CA PHE A 45 2.37 -0.48 -27.39
C PHE A 45 2.49 1.03 -27.63
N ARG A 46 2.34 1.50 -28.91
CA ARG A 46 2.30 2.93 -29.21
C ARG A 46 1.10 3.63 -28.56
N ARG A 47 -0.05 2.96 -28.46
CA ARG A 47 -1.23 3.49 -27.76
C ARG A 47 -1.05 3.57 -26.25
N ALA A 48 -0.35 2.60 -25.64
CA ALA A 48 -0.06 2.65 -24.21
C ALA A 48 0.90 3.82 -23.89
N ALA A 49 1.94 4.01 -24.70
CA ALA A 49 2.88 5.13 -24.56
C ALA A 49 2.26 6.50 -24.86
N ALA A 50 1.35 6.58 -25.85
CA ALA A 50 0.59 7.79 -26.15
C ALA A 50 -0.43 8.18 -25.08
N ARG A 51 -0.76 7.26 -24.14
CA ARG A 51 -1.64 7.52 -22.98
C ARG A 51 -0.91 8.04 -21.74
N LEU A 52 0.43 8.12 -21.76
CA LEU A 52 1.21 8.68 -20.68
C LEU A 52 1.26 10.20 -20.81
N THR A 53 0.64 10.89 -19.87
CA THR A 53 0.72 12.34 -19.77
C THR A 53 2.14 12.79 -19.37
N PRO A 54 2.53 14.06 -19.61
CA PRO A 54 3.81 14.60 -19.08
C PRO A 54 3.94 14.40 -17.56
N ALA A 55 2.85 14.53 -16.82
CA ALA A 55 2.82 14.28 -15.37
C ALA A 55 3.07 12.79 -15.02
N ASP A 56 2.57 11.84 -15.84
CA ASP A 56 2.87 10.42 -15.64
C ASP A 56 4.34 10.11 -15.90
N ARG A 57 4.97 10.76 -16.91
CA ARG A 57 6.41 10.62 -17.19
C ARG A 57 7.26 11.14 -16.03
N SER A 58 6.91 12.28 -15.45
CA SER A 58 7.61 12.82 -14.27
C SER A 58 7.54 11.84 -13.08
N VAL A 59 6.40 11.20 -12.86
CA VAL A 59 6.23 10.18 -11.81
C VAL A 59 7.11 8.95 -12.08
N LEU A 60 7.19 8.48 -13.33
CA LEU A 60 8.05 7.36 -13.70
C LEU A 60 9.54 7.71 -13.58
N TRP A 61 9.95 8.90 -13.94
CA TRP A 61 11.33 9.36 -13.73
C TRP A 61 11.68 9.37 -12.24
N LEU A 62 10.80 9.90 -11.39
CA LEU A 62 11.00 9.88 -9.94
C LEU A 62 11.10 8.44 -9.41
N TYR A 63 10.22 7.55 -9.90
CA TYR A 63 10.27 6.13 -9.58
C TYR A 63 11.62 5.52 -9.96
N LEU A 64 12.11 5.73 -11.17
CA LEU A 64 13.39 5.21 -11.64
C LEU A 64 14.56 5.73 -10.80
N LEU A 65 14.58 7.03 -10.51
CA LEU A 65 15.62 7.64 -9.68
C LEU A 65 15.68 7.01 -8.27
N THR A 66 14.52 6.73 -7.66
CA THR A 66 14.50 6.06 -6.35
C THR A 66 14.98 4.60 -6.42
N ARG A 67 14.77 3.92 -7.56
CA ARG A 67 15.31 2.56 -7.77
C ARG A 67 16.84 2.61 -7.91
N ILE A 68 17.34 3.54 -8.71
CA ILE A 68 18.80 3.76 -8.86
C ILE A 68 19.42 4.10 -7.50
N SER A 69 18.81 5.00 -6.73
CA SER A 69 19.29 5.35 -5.38
C SER A 69 19.37 4.13 -4.47
N LEU A 70 18.38 3.23 -4.49
CA LEU A 70 18.42 2.01 -3.70
C LEU A 70 19.54 1.05 -4.16
N TRP A 71 19.77 0.91 -5.46
CA TRP A 71 20.88 0.11 -5.98
C TRP A 71 22.23 0.66 -5.55
N ILE A 72 22.41 1.97 -5.56
CA ILE A 72 23.60 2.65 -5.03
C ILE A 72 23.74 2.32 -3.54
N THR A 73 22.66 2.46 -2.76
CA THR A 73 22.65 2.13 -1.32
C THR A 73 23.03 0.66 -1.08
N ALA A 74 22.50 -0.27 -1.88
CA ALA A 74 22.82 -1.69 -1.78
C ALA A 74 24.29 -1.98 -2.12
N HIS A 75 24.85 -1.28 -3.11
CA HIS A 75 26.26 -1.40 -3.46
C HIS A 75 27.16 -0.93 -2.31
N PHE A 76 26.87 0.24 -1.73
CA PHE A 76 27.63 0.75 -0.58
C PHE A 76 27.45 -0.13 0.66
N ALA A 77 26.24 -0.68 0.89
CA ALA A 77 26.02 -1.60 2.00
C ALA A 77 26.91 -2.84 1.93
N ARG A 78 27.14 -3.41 0.74
CA ARG A 78 28.05 -4.55 0.54
C ARG A 78 29.52 -4.22 0.84
N TRP A 79 29.90 -2.98 0.57
CA TRP A 79 31.27 -2.51 0.82
C TRP A 79 31.48 -2.13 2.28
N LEU A 80 30.53 -1.43 2.91
CA LEU A 80 30.58 -1.02 4.31
C LEU A 80 30.41 -2.19 5.28
N PHE A 81 29.63 -3.21 4.88
CA PHE A 81 29.35 -4.38 5.70
C PHE A 81 29.75 -5.66 4.92
N PRO A 82 31.06 -5.97 4.86
CA PRO A 82 31.56 -7.12 4.12
C PRO A 82 31.01 -8.44 4.69
N ALA A 83 31.00 -9.50 3.87
CA ALA A 83 30.47 -10.80 4.25
C ALA A 83 31.22 -11.42 5.45
N ARG A 84 32.51 -11.11 5.59
CA ARG A 84 33.34 -11.51 6.74
C ARG A 84 34.03 -10.28 7.32
N PRO A 85 33.91 -10.03 8.64
CA PRO A 85 34.66 -8.95 9.30
C PRO A 85 36.15 -9.00 9.02
N GLY A 86 36.74 -7.84 8.71
CA GLY A 86 38.20 -7.73 8.44
C GLY A 86 38.63 -8.18 7.04
N THR A 87 37.73 -8.60 6.15
CA THR A 87 38.06 -8.97 4.77
C THR A 87 37.51 -7.92 3.78
N ARG A 88 38.05 -7.93 2.55
CA ARG A 88 37.54 -7.15 1.42
C ARG A 88 36.50 -7.93 0.60
N GLU A 89 36.10 -9.11 1.07
CA GLU A 89 35.15 -9.97 0.36
C GLU A 89 33.72 -9.40 0.45
N ALA A 90 33.26 -8.80 -0.63
CA ALA A 90 31.89 -8.31 -0.73
C ALA A 90 30.93 -9.48 -1.03
N ALA A 91 29.75 -9.47 -0.40
CA ALA A 91 28.68 -10.41 -0.74
C ALA A 91 28.30 -10.32 -2.24
N PRO A 92 27.77 -11.39 -2.85
CA PRO A 92 27.23 -11.35 -4.22
C PRO A 92 26.26 -10.19 -4.42
N VAL A 93 26.20 -9.62 -5.64
CA VAL A 93 25.45 -8.37 -5.91
C VAL A 93 23.99 -8.44 -5.50
N LEU A 94 23.34 -9.58 -5.70
CA LEU A 94 21.92 -9.77 -5.41
C LEU A 94 21.62 -10.27 -3.99
N ALA A 95 22.60 -10.79 -3.27
CA ALA A 95 22.41 -11.38 -1.93
C ALA A 95 21.77 -10.43 -0.90
N PRO A 96 22.04 -9.11 -0.89
CA PRO A 96 21.35 -8.18 0.03
C PRO A 96 19.85 -8.08 -0.18
N PHE A 97 19.36 -8.39 -1.38
CA PHE A 97 17.93 -8.29 -1.71
C PHE A 97 17.12 -9.54 -1.34
N GLN A 98 17.81 -10.68 -1.08
CA GLN A 98 17.17 -11.94 -0.72
C GLN A 98 17.21 -12.12 0.79
N ARG A 99 16.29 -11.51 1.50
CA ARG A 99 16.20 -11.50 2.95
C ARG A 99 14.77 -11.84 3.41
N TRP A 100 14.64 -12.45 4.59
CA TRP A 100 13.37 -12.66 5.30
C TRP A 100 12.28 -13.29 4.41
N ASP A 101 11.13 -12.63 4.21
CA ASP A 101 10.00 -13.15 3.44
C ASP A 101 10.37 -13.54 2.00
N ALA A 102 11.39 -12.91 1.39
CA ALA A 102 11.84 -13.27 0.05
C ALA A 102 12.33 -14.73 -0.04
N ASN A 103 12.90 -15.28 1.04
CA ASN A 103 13.28 -16.68 1.10
C ASN A 103 12.07 -17.61 1.10
N HIS A 104 11.01 -17.27 1.86
CA HIS A 104 9.78 -18.05 1.86
C HIS A 104 9.13 -18.07 0.48
N TYR A 105 9.03 -16.92 -0.20
CA TYR A 105 8.50 -16.86 -1.57
C TYR A 105 9.33 -17.69 -2.55
N LEU A 106 10.65 -17.66 -2.42
CA LEU A 106 11.56 -18.48 -3.24
C LEU A 106 11.33 -19.98 -2.96
N HIS A 107 11.29 -20.39 -1.71
CA HIS A 107 11.08 -21.80 -1.35
C HIS A 107 9.74 -22.30 -1.88
N ILE A 108 8.67 -21.51 -1.75
CA ILE A 108 7.35 -21.87 -2.28
C ILE A 108 7.39 -21.92 -3.82
N ALA A 109 8.05 -20.96 -4.47
CA ALA A 109 8.16 -20.93 -5.93
C ALA A 109 8.95 -22.12 -6.48
N ARG A 110 10.03 -22.52 -5.82
CA ARG A 110 10.92 -23.61 -6.23
C ARG A 110 10.35 -24.98 -5.88
N ASP A 111 9.99 -25.18 -4.61
CA ASP A 111 9.73 -26.50 -4.04
C ASP A 111 8.23 -26.74 -3.77
N GLY A 112 7.37 -25.72 -3.86
CA GLY A 112 5.97 -25.77 -3.46
C GLY A 112 5.77 -25.58 -1.96
N TYR A 113 4.51 -25.71 -1.53
CA TYR A 113 4.14 -25.56 -0.12
C TYR A 113 4.56 -26.76 0.72
N PHE A 114 4.36 -27.97 0.22
CA PHE A 114 4.58 -29.20 0.96
C PHE A 114 5.48 -30.14 0.13
N PRO A 115 6.79 -29.91 0.07
CA PRO A 115 7.70 -30.85 -0.58
C PRO A 115 7.68 -32.20 0.16
N ALA A 116 8.05 -33.28 -0.52
CA ALA A 116 8.00 -34.63 0.03
C ALA A 116 8.77 -34.73 1.37
N GLY A 117 8.10 -35.28 2.38
CA GLY A 117 8.66 -35.46 3.73
C GLY A 117 8.73 -34.20 4.59
N ALA A 118 8.19 -33.07 4.13
CA ALA A 118 8.14 -31.82 4.88
C ALA A 118 6.70 -31.31 5.02
N GLY A 119 6.44 -30.54 6.06
CA GLY A 119 5.12 -29.94 6.31
C GLY A 119 5.01 -29.35 7.71
N PRO A 120 3.84 -28.80 8.07
CA PRO A 120 3.62 -28.12 9.36
C PRO A 120 3.73 -29.04 10.59
N TRP A 121 3.84 -30.35 10.37
CA TRP A 121 4.04 -31.36 11.40
C TRP A 121 5.52 -31.75 11.61
N THR A 122 6.45 -31.21 10.83
CA THR A 122 7.88 -31.52 10.94
C THR A 122 8.63 -30.44 11.71
N SER A 123 9.66 -30.85 12.47
CA SER A 123 10.54 -29.91 13.17
C SER A 123 11.28 -29.02 12.16
N GLY A 124 11.39 -27.73 12.45
CA GLY A 124 12.06 -26.75 11.59
C GLY A 124 11.25 -26.31 10.37
N TRP A 125 9.94 -26.65 10.31
CA TRP A 125 9.05 -26.17 9.25
C TRP A 125 9.03 -24.64 9.19
N ASP A 126 9.17 -24.08 7.99
CA ASP A 126 9.24 -22.63 7.75
C ASP A 126 7.89 -21.94 7.57
N ASN A 127 6.77 -22.62 7.86
CA ASN A 127 5.39 -22.11 7.82
C ASN A 127 5.02 -21.47 6.45
N ARG A 128 5.35 -22.14 5.34
CA ARG A 128 5.09 -21.65 3.96
C ARG A 128 3.62 -21.35 3.72
N GLU A 129 2.72 -22.11 4.35
CA GLU A 129 1.28 -21.93 4.26
C GLU A 129 0.77 -20.58 4.80
N ALA A 130 1.61 -19.82 5.51
CA ALA A 130 1.33 -18.44 5.91
C ALA A 130 1.31 -17.44 4.74
N PHE A 131 1.85 -17.82 3.57
CA PHE A 131 2.02 -16.94 2.41
C PHE A 131 1.07 -17.28 1.29
N PHE A 132 0.39 -16.28 0.72
CA PHE A 132 -0.53 -16.47 -0.40
C PHE A 132 0.18 -16.83 -1.71
N PRO A 133 -0.47 -17.60 -2.62
CA PRO A 133 0.20 -18.21 -3.76
C PRO A 133 0.52 -17.26 -4.91
N GLY A 134 -0.12 -16.09 -5.01
CA GLY A 134 -0.03 -15.22 -6.20
C GLY A 134 1.39 -14.75 -6.51
N TYR A 135 2.15 -14.34 -5.49
CA TYR A 135 3.53 -13.90 -5.69
C TYR A 135 4.48 -15.07 -6.02
N PRO A 136 4.51 -16.19 -5.25
CA PRO A 136 5.33 -17.36 -5.59
C PRO A 136 5.04 -17.95 -6.98
N LEU A 137 3.77 -18.02 -7.40
CA LEU A 137 3.40 -18.49 -8.73
C LEU A 137 3.93 -17.56 -9.83
N LEU A 138 3.79 -16.24 -9.65
CA LEU A 138 4.35 -15.28 -10.61
C LEU A 138 5.87 -15.35 -10.64
N LEU A 139 6.52 -15.53 -9.47
CA LEU A 139 7.96 -15.69 -9.37
C LEU A 139 8.44 -16.92 -10.17
N ARG A 140 7.73 -18.05 -10.04
CA ARG A 140 8.01 -19.27 -10.83
C ARG A 140 7.87 -19.01 -12.32
N VAL A 141 6.82 -18.30 -12.76
CA VAL A 141 6.61 -17.96 -14.18
C VAL A 141 7.72 -17.05 -14.69
N VAL A 142 8.09 -15.99 -13.97
CA VAL A 142 9.14 -15.05 -14.41
C VAL A 142 10.50 -15.75 -14.41
N HIS A 143 10.74 -16.67 -13.50
CA HIS A 143 11.98 -17.45 -13.46
C HIS A 143 12.21 -18.30 -14.73
N THR A 144 11.18 -18.65 -15.46
CA THR A 144 11.36 -19.39 -16.75
C THR A 144 12.13 -18.58 -17.81
N VAL A 145 12.16 -17.25 -17.68
CA VAL A 145 12.87 -16.33 -18.60
C VAL A 145 14.01 -15.57 -17.91
N VAL A 146 14.01 -15.48 -16.59
CA VAL A 146 15.07 -14.85 -15.77
C VAL A 146 15.67 -15.91 -14.85
N PRO A 147 16.83 -16.49 -15.18
CA PRO A 147 17.36 -17.68 -14.49
C PRO A 147 17.69 -17.49 -13.00
N ASP A 148 17.97 -16.27 -12.56
CA ASP A 148 18.22 -15.96 -11.14
C ASP A 148 16.92 -15.61 -10.43
N TRP A 149 16.59 -16.31 -9.34
CA TRP A 149 15.37 -16.14 -8.56
C TRP A 149 15.25 -14.75 -7.96
N THR A 150 16.33 -14.20 -7.45
CA THR A 150 16.33 -12.85 -6.85
C THR A 150 16.11 -11.80 -7.90
N ALA A 151 16.79 -11.92 -9.06
CA ALA A 151 16.57 -11.02 -10.20
C ALA A 151 15.13 -11.09 -10.72
N ALA A 152 14.52 -12.29 -10.79
CA ALA A 152 13.11 -12.46 -11.15
C ALA A 152 12.19 -11.73 -10.17
N GLY A 153 12.42 -11.85 -8.85
CA GLY A 153 11.67 -11.14 -7.84
C GLY A 153 11.84 -9.61 -7.91
N LEU A 154 13.06 -9.13 -8.16
CA LEU A 154 13.33 -7.70 -8.37
C LEU A 154 12.64 -7.16 -9.61
N LEU A 155 12.62 -7.92 -10.71
CA LEU A 155 11.92 -7.55 -11.95
C LEU A 155 10.40 -7.44 -11.72
N ILE A 156 9.80 -8.40 -11.01
CA ILE A 156 8.38 -8.33 -10.62
C ILE A 156 8.11 -7.05 -9.85
N SER A 157 8.89 -6.77 -8.80
CA SER A 157 8.72 -5.58 -7.97
C SER A 157 8.95 -4.28 -8.76
N PHE A 158 9.91 -4.28 -9.69
CA PHE A 158 10.19 -3.13 -10.55
C PHE A 158 9.01 -2.80 -11.48
N VAL A 159 8.46 -3.78 -12.16
CA VAL A 159 7.31 -3.57 -13.06
C VAL A 159 6.05 -3.25 -12.26
N ALA A 160 5.77 -4.01 -11.22
CA ALA A 160 4.62 -3.81 -10.35
C ALA A 160 4.65 -2.46 -9.64
N GLY A 161 5.82 -2.03 -9.14
CA GLY A 161 5.99 -0.74 -8.51
C GLY A 161 5.74 0.43 -9.45
N ALA A 162 6.14 0.34 -10.74
CA ALA A 162 5.83 1.34 -11.74
C ALA A 162 4.31 1.47 -11.99
N VAL A 163 3.61 0.33 -12.07
CA VAL A 163 2.14 0.31 -12.20
C VAL A 163 1.50 0.92 -10.95
N ALA A 164 1.95 0.52 -9.77
CA ALA A 164 1.42 1.01 -8.50
C ALA A 164 1.57 2.52 -8.34
N VAL A 165 2.76 3.07 -8.59
CA VAL A 165 2.99 4.51 -8.41
C VAL A 165 2.23 5.36 -9.43
N LEU A 166 2.07 4.88 -10.67
CA LEU A 166 1.23 5.54 -11.66
C LEU A 166 -0.24 5.54 -11.26
N ALA A 167 -0.75 4.40 -10.78
CA ALA A 167 -2.13 4.29 -10.31
C ALA A 167 -2.35 5.20 -9.08
N LEU A 168 -1.42 5.23 -8.12
CA LEU A 168 -1.47 6.12 -6.97
C LEU A 168 -1.51 7.59 -7.38
N ALA A 169 -0.65 8.00 -8.31
CA ALA A 169 -0.63 9.38 -8.81
C ALA A 169 -1.94 9.75 -9.53
N ARG A 170 -2.55 8.81 -10.27
CA ARG A 170 -3.84 9.02 -10.92
C ARG A 170 -5.00 9.09 -9.93
N ILE A 171 -4.97 8.27 -8.86
CA ILE A 171 -5.93 8.37 -7.76
C ILE A 171 -5.78 9.73 -7.08
N ALA A 172 -4.56 10.15 -6.76
CA ALA A 172 -4.31 11.44 -6.12
C ALA A 172 -4.86 12.62 -6.93
N ARG A 173 -4.71 12.60 -8.27
CA ARG A 173 -5.30 13.61 -9.16
C ARG A 173 -6.83 13.57 -9.22
N ALA A 174 -7.44 12.41 -8.95
CA ALA A 174 -8.90 12.33 -8.84
C ALA A 174 -9.43 12.86 -7.50
N TYR A 175 -8.58 12.89 -6.47
CA TYR A 175 -8.94 13.37 -5.13
C TYR A 175 -8.56 14.83 -4.90
N LEU A 176 -7.50 15.32 -5.53
CA LEU A 176 -6.92 16.65 -5.32
C LEU A 176 -6.85 17.38 -6.67
N PRO A 177 -7.44 18.57 -6.79
CA PRO A 177 -7.54 19.31 -8.06
C PRO A 177 -6.21 19.94 -8.51
N GLU A 178 -5.22 20.04 -7.62
CA GLU A 178 -3.93 20.67 -7.93
C GLU A 178 -3.09 19.83 -8.90
N GLY A 179 -2.56 20.44 -9.94
CA GLY A 179 -1.77 19.77 -10.98
C GLY A 179 -0.55 19.00 -10.45
N ALA A 180 0.01 19.42 -9.32
CA ALA A 180 1.15 18.77 -8.67
C ALA A 180 0.75 17.57 -7.77
N ALA A 181 -0.55 17.29 -7.57
CA ALA A 181 -1.02 16.29 -6.62
C ALA A 181 -0.41 14.89 -6.86
N GLY A 182 -0.40 14.43 -8.10
CA GLY A 182 0.12 13.11 -8.44
C GLY A 182 1.62 12.96 -8.18
N SER A 183 2.45 13.90 -8.63
CA SER A 183 3.90 13.88 -8.41
C SER A 183 4.26 14.06 -6.93
N ARG A 184 3.49 14.88 -6.21
CA ARG A 184 3.68 15.10 -4.78
C ARG A 184 3.40 13.82 -3.98
N THR A 185 2.27 13.16 -4.26
CA THR A 185 1.91 11.87 -3.63
C THR A 185 2.96 10.81 -3.93
N ALA A 186 3.39 10.70 -5.18
CA ALA A 186 4.43 9.75 -5.58
C ALA A 186 5.76 10.02 -4.84
N ALA A 187 6.18 11.27 -4.69
CA ALA A 187 7.40 11.63 -3.98
C ALA A 187 7.36 11.22 -2.50
N LEU A 188 6.27 11.55 -1.79
CA LEU A 188 6.11 11.21 -0.37
C LEU A 188 6.05 9.70 -0.16
N PHE A 189 5.37 8.97 -1.07
CA PHE A 189 5.27 7.52 -1.05
C PHE A 189 6.62 6.83 -1.32
N LEU A 190 7.33 7.23 -2.38
CA LEU A 190 8.59 6.59 -2.80
C LEU A 190 9.77 6.90 -1.88
N LEU A 191 9.68 7.98 -1.10
CA LEU A 191 10.66 8.37 -0.08
C LEU A 191 10.11 8.10 1.34
N SER A 192 9.12 7.23 1.47
CA SER A 192 8.63 6.79 2.78
C SER A 192 9.62 5.87 3.48
N PRO A 193 9.63 5.80 4.82
CA PRO A 193 10.57 4.98 5.58
C PRO A 193 10.70 3.54 5.09
N CYS A 194 9.58 2.90 4.76
CA CYS A 194 9.54 1.50 4.34
C CYS A 194 9.59 1.30 2.80
N ALA A 195 9.99 2.32 2.01
CA ALA A 195 9.99 2.26 0.55
C ALA A 195 10.91 1.16 -0.04
N VAL A 196 11.86 0.62 0.73
CA VAL A 196 12.68 -0.52 0.33
C VAL A 196 11.82 -1.73 -0.03
N PHE A 197 10.73 -1.99 0.68
CA PHE A 197 9.82 -3.12 0.42
C PHE A 197 9.06 -3.03 -0.91
N LEU A 198 9.04 -1.85 -1.56
CA LEU A 198 8.50 -1.69 -2.91
C LEU A 198 9.51 -2.07 -4.01
N ALA A 199 10.74 -2.39 -3.64
CA ALA A 199 11.82 -2.59 -4.59
C ALA A 199 12.48 -3.95 -4.49
N VAL A 200 12.38 -4.60 -3.35
CA VAL A 200 12.89 -5.96 -3.12
C VAL A 200 11.87 -7.01 -3.55
N GLY A 201 12.26 -8.27 -3.60
CA GLY A 201 11.41 -9.40 -4.00
C GLY A 201 10.29 -9.70 -2.99
N TYR A 202 9.40 -8.73 -2.76
CA TYR A 202 8.31 -8.75 -1.78
C TYR A 202 6.94 -8.52 -2.42
N THR A 203 5.88 -8.74 -1.66
CA THR A 203 4.50 -8.71 -2.16
C THR A 203 3.90 -7.33 -2.26
N GLU A 204 4.47 -6.30 -1.61
CA GLU A 204 3.89 -4.95 -1.52
C GLU A 204 3.68 -4.32 -2.88
N ALA A 205 4.70 -4.33 -3.74
CA ALA A 205 4.62 -3.74 -5.08
C ALA A 205 3.57 -4.46 -5.92
N LEU A 206 3.56 -5.80 -5.93
CA LEU A 206 2.61 -6.60 -6.70
C LEU A 206 1.18 -6.43 -6.20
N PHE A 207 0.99 -6.42 -4.88
CA PHE A 207 -0.32 -6.15 -4.28
C PHE A 207 -0.85 -4.78 -4.72
N LEU A 208 -0.04 -3.73 -4.60
CA LEU A 208 -0.43 -2.37 -4.99
C LEU A 208 -0.66 -2.21 -6.49
N ALA A 209 0.05 -3.00 -7.33
CA ALA A 209 -0.17 -3.03 -8.77
C ALA A 209 -1.55 -3.56 -9.16
N PHE A 210 -2.19 -4.35 -8.32
CA PHE A 210 -3.57 -4.78 -8.47
C PHE A 210 -4.54 -3.90 -7.68
N ALA A 211 -4.22 -3.59 -6.43
CA ALA A 211 -5.11 -2.89 -5.50
C ALA A 211 -5.41 -1.44 -5.94
N LEU A 212 -4.41 -0.68 -6.36
CA LEU A 212 -4.61 0.71 -6.75
C LEU A 212 -5.38 0.86 -8.08
N PRO A 213 -5.08 0.09 -9.15
CA PRO A 213 -5.94 0.05 -10.33
C PRO A 213 -7.35 -0.47 -10.04
N ALA A 214 -7.53 -1.43 -9.10
CA ALA A 214 -8.85 -1.88 -8.67
C ALA A 214 -9.66 -0.74 -8.07
N TRP A 215 -9.04 0.01 -7.14
CA TRP A 215 -9.65 1.19 -6.54
C TRP A 215 -10.00 2.25 -7.59
N LEU A 216 -9.08 2.54 -8.52
CA LEU A 216 -9.33 3.48 -9.61
C LEU A 216 -10.46 3.03 -10.55
N ALA A 217 -10.59 1.72 -10.80
CA ALA A 217 -11.69 1.14 -11.57
C ALA A 217 -13.02 1.29 -10.81
N ALA A 218 -13.03 1.05 -9.50
CA ALA A 218 -14.20 1.22 -8.64
C ALA A 218 -14.69 2.68 -8.62
N LEU A 219 -13.77 3.64 -8.51
CA LEU A 219 -14.09 5.07 -8.61
C LEU A 219 -14.74 5.47 -9.96
N ARG A 220 -14.42 4.72 -11.01
CA ARG A 220 -15.00 4.89 -12.35
C ARG A 220 -16.24 4.00 -12.59
N HIS A 221 -16.77 3.39 -11.55
CA HIS A 221 -17.89 2.45 -11.60
C HIS A 221 -17.70 1.24 -12.54
N ARG A 222 -16.44 0.87 -12.84
CA ARG A 222 -16.09 -0.33 -13.61
C ARG A 222 -15.99 -1.54 -12.69
N TRP A 223 -17.13 -1.97 -12.14
CA TRP A 223 -17.22 -2.94 -11.06
C TRP A 223 -16.62 -4.30 -11.39
N ALA A 224 -16.84 -4.82 -12.61
CA ALA A 224 -16.24 -6.08 -13.06
C ALA A 224 -14.71 -6.02 -13.06
N LEU A 225 -14.12 -4.94 -13.61
CA LEU A 225 -12.67 -4.75 -13.61
C LEU A 225 -12.12 -4.58 -12.18
N ALA A 226 -12.82 -3.81 -11.34
CA ALA A 226 -12.45 -3.66 -9.93
C ALA A 226 -12.45 -5.00 -9.21
N ALA A 227 -13.48 -5.84 -9.42
CA ALA A 227 -13.58 -7.16 -8.83
C ALA A 227 -12.46 -8.10 -9.27
N VAL A 228 -12.16 -8.17 -10.57
CA VAL A 228 -11.06 -9.01 -11.10
C VAL A 228 -9.72 -8.58 -10.53
N LEU A 229 -9.41 -7.29 -10.53
CA LEU A 229 -8.16 -6.78 -9.99
C LEU A 229 -8.07 -6.98 -8.47
N THR A 230 -9.19 -6.86 -7.74
CA THR A 230 -9.23 -7.17 -6.31
C THR A 230 -9.04 -8.67 -6.06
N ALA A 231 -9.63 -9.53 -6.88
CA ALA A 231 -9.41 -10.97 -6.80
C ALA A 231 -7.92 -11.33 -7.03
N LEU A 232 -7.24 -10.67 -7.97
CA LEU A 232 -5.80 -10.81 -8.14
C LEU A 232 -5.04 -10.30 -6.90
N ALA A 233 -5.44 -9.19 -6.30
CA ALA A 233 -4.84 -8.69 -5.07
C ALA A 233 -5.00 -9.67 -3.89
N THR A 234 -6.15 -10.38 -3.78
CA THR A 234 -6.37 -11.40 -2.75
C THR A 234 -5.51 -12.66 -2.93
N THR A 235 -5.04 -12.95 -4.15
CA THR A 235 -4.04 -14.02 -4.34
C THR A 235 -2.68 -13.68 -3.76
N VAL A 236 -2.40 -12.39 -3.53
CA VAL A 236 -1.08 -11.89 -3.11
C VAL A 236 -1.02 -11.67 -1.60
N ARG A 237 -2.06 -11.08 -1.00
CA ARG A 237 -2.10 -10.73 0.42
C ARG A 237 -3.53 -10.76 0.97
N VAL A 238 -3.66 -11.07 2.27
CA VAL A 238 -4.94 -10.97 2.99
C VAL A 238 -5.55 -9.56 2.94
N SER A 239 -4.72 -8.52 2.85
CA SER A 239 -5.16 -7.12 2.67
C SER A 239 -6.05 -6.91 1.44
N GLY A 240 -6.03 -7.84 0.48
CA GLY A 240 -6.96 -7.88 -0.65
C GLY A 240 -8.41 -8.09 -0.23
N LEU A 241 -8.67 -8.83 0.86
CA LEU A 241 -10.02 -8.97 1.44
C LEU A 241 -10.48 -7.66 2.08
N PHE A 242 -9.58 -6.90 2.70
CA PHE A 242 -9.91 -5.57 3.25
C PHE A 242 -10.27 -4.59 2.12
N LEU A 243 -9.53 -4.66 1.01
CA LEU A 243 -9.85 -3.89 -0.20
C LEU A 243 -11.19 -4.32 -0.78
N ALA A 244 -11.49 -5.62 -0.82
CA ALA A 244 -12.78 -6.14 -1.29
C ALA A 244 -13.94 -5.60 -0.46
N ALA A 245 -13.82 -5.59 0.87
CA ALA A 245 -14.81 -5.01 1.78
C ALA A 245 -15.00 -3.51 1.52
N ALA A 246 -13.91 -2.77 1.34
CA ALA A 246 -13.97 -1.33 1.04
C ALA A 246 -14.63 -1.05 -0.32
N ILE A 247 -14.31 -1.82 -1.37
CA ILE A 247 -14.93 -1.69 -2.70
C ILE A 247 -16.41 -2.10 -2.66
N ALA A 248 -16.76 -3.14 -1.90
CA ALA A 248 -18.16 -3.53 -1.70
C ALA A 248 -18.96 -2.42 -0.99
N LEU A 249 -18.38 -1.79 0.05
CA LEU A 249 -19.00 -0.65 0.71
C LEU A 249 -19.15 0.54 -0.25
N LEU A 250 -18.12 0.86 -1.06
CA LEU A 250 -18.19 1.90 -2.07
C LEU A 250 -19.30 1.61 -3.09
N PHE A 251 -19.41 0.35 -3.53
CA PHE A 251 -20.48 -0.09 -4.42
C PHE A 251 -21.86 0.13 -3.81
N VAL A 252 -22.08 -0.32 -2.57
CA VAL A 252 -23.37 -0.18 -1.87
C VAL A 252 -23.76 1.30 -1.71
N LEU A 253 -22.83 2.15 -1.28
CA LEU A 253 -23.07 3.58 -1.13
C LEU A 253 -23.44 4.23 -2.48
N THR A 254 -22.72 3.89 -3.55
CA THR A 254 -22.99 4.40 -4.90
C THR A 254 -24.32 3.91 -5.45
N ALA A 255 -24.66 2.62 -5.25
CA ALA A 255 -25.92 2.05 -5.73
C ALA A 255 -27.14 2.64 -5.00
N ARG A 256 -27.00 2.90 -3.69
CA ARG A 256 -28.05 3.57 -2.89
C ARG A 256 -28.26 5.03 -3.32
N GLU A 257 -27.18 5.76 -3.63
CA GLU A 257 -27.28 7.16 -4.09
C GLU A 257 -28.01 7.25 -5.43
N LYS A 258 -27.76 6.33 -6.36
CA LYS A 258 -28.40 6.30 -7.69
C LYS A 258 -29.87 5.92 -7.65
N ARG A 259 -30.36 5.27 -6.59
CA ARG A 259 -31.75 4.80 -6.40
C ARG A 259 -32.31 3.94 -7.56
N ASP A 260 -31.46 3.41 -8.44
CA ASP A 260 -31.85 2.60 -9.60
C ASP A 260 -31.54 1.11 -9.35
N ARG A 261 -32.57 0.26 -9.53
CA ARG A 261 -32.43 -1.21 -9.44
C ARG A 261 -31.38 -1.76 -10.42
N ARG A 262 -31.19 -1.12 -11.56
CA ARG A 262 -30.18 -1.51 -12.56
C ARG A 262 -28.76 -1.41 -12.01
N SER A 263 -28.50 -0.48 -11.11
CA SER A 263 -27.20 -0.32 -10.44
C SER A 263 -26.82 -1.55 -9.61
N TRP A 264 -27.81 -2.30 -9.08
CA TRP A 264 -27.56 -3.50 -8.28
C TRP A 264 -27.18 -4.75 -9.09
N ARG A 265 -27.35 -4.76 -10.41
CA ARG A 265 -26.94 -5.89 -11.27
C ARG A 265 -25.47 -6.24 -11.16
N ALA A 266 -24.64 -5.27 -10.81
CA ALA A 266 -23.20 -5.49 -10.60
C ALA A 266 -22.84 -6.03 -9.21
N ALA A 267 -23.80 -6.25 -8.30
CA ALA A 267 -23.54 -6.71 -6.94
C ALA A 267 -22.83 -8.06 -6.90
N GLY A 268 -23.15 -8.97 -7.84
CA GLY A 268 -22.49 -10.28 -7.93
C GLY A 268 -20.97 -10.21 -8.09
N TRP A 269 -20.44 -9.13 -8.70
CA TRP A 269 -19.00 -8.95 -8.84
C TRP A 269 -18.29 -8.76 -7.51
N THR A 270 -18.98 -8.25 -6.47
CA THR A 270 -18.37 -8.03 -5.14
C THR A 270 -17.98 -9.33 -4.44
N LEU A 271 -18.50 -10.48 -4.89
CA LEU A 271 -18.17 -11.81 -4.34
C LEU A 271 -16.91 -12.41 -4.98
N LEU A 272 -16.56 -12.02 -6.20
CA LEU A 272 -15.42 -12.58 -6.93
C LEU A 272 -14.10 -12.56 -6.13
N PRO A 273 -13.76 -11.48 -5.38
CA PRO A 273 -12.52 -11.43 -4.61
C PRO A 273 -12.43 -12.45 -3.46
N ALA A 274 -13.53 -13.08 -3.05
CA ALA A 274 -13.51 -14.10 -2.02
C ALA A 274 -13.08 -15.50 -2.57
N LEU A 275 -13.18 -15.70 -3.87
CA LEU A 275 -12.87 -17.01 -4.48
C LEU A 275 -11.41 -17.44 -4.34
N PRO A 276 -10.39 -16.58 -4.61
CA PRO A 276 -9.00 -17.02 -4.48
C PRO A 276 -8.60 -17.40 -3.05
N PRO A 277 -8.93 -16.66 -1.99
CA PRO A 277 -8.68 -17.11 -0.61
C PRO A 277 -9.42 -18.40 -0.25
N ALA A 278 -10.67 -18.56 -0.71
CA ALA A 278 -11.43 -19.79 -0.48
C ALA A 278 -10.77 -20.99 -1.17
N ALA A 279 -10.34 -20.83 -2.42
CA ALA A 279 -9.60 -21.86 -3.15
C ALA A 279 -8.26 -22.20 -2.46
N TYR A 280 -7.57 -21.18 -1.92
CA TYR A 280 -6.34 -21.40 -1.18
C TYR A 280 -6.58 -22.14 0.15
N SER A 281 -7.62 -21.77 0.92
CA SER A 281 -7.99 -22.50 2.14
C SER A 281 -8.39 -23.96 1.85
N TRP A 282 -9.11 -24.17 0.74
CA TRP A 282 -9.42 -25.53 0.27
C TRP A 282 -8.14 -26.32 -0.05
N TYR A 283 -7.20 -25.73 -0.80
CA TYR A 283 -5.92 -26.35 -1.11
C TYR A 283 -5.17 -26.74 0.17
N LEU A 284 -5.05 -25.82 1.13
CA LEU A 284 -4.40 -26.10 2.40
C LEU A 284 -5.10 -27.21 3.17
N HIS A 285 -6.44 -27.20 3.22
CA HIS A 285 -7.22 -28.25 3.88
C HIS A 285 -6.96 -29.64 3.28
N VAL A 286 -6.89 -29.75 1.96
CA VAL A 286 -6.60 -31.04 1.29
C VAL A 286 -5.25 -31.62 1.72
N TYR A 287 -4.24 -30.77 1.93
CA TYR A 287 -2.89 -31.23 2.29
C TYR A 287 -2.65 -31.36 3.79
N THR A 288 -3.37 -30.60 4.62
CA THR A 288 -3.12 -30.55 6.07
C THR A 288 -4.26 -31.10 6.92
N GLY A 289 -5.45 -31.30 6.35
CA GLY A 289 -6.67 -31.60 7.09
C GLY A 289 -7.24 -30.41 7.87
N ASP A 290 -6.62 -29.23 7.78
CA ASP A 290 -6.91 -28.06 8.61
C ASP A 290 -7.42 -26.89 7.75
N TRP A 291 -8.66 -26.44 7.97
CA TRP A 291 -9.25 -25.28 7.31
C TRP A 291 -8.62 -23.95 7.72
N MET A 292 -8.00 -23.94 8.90
CA MET A 292 -7.36 -22.77 9.48
C MET A 292 -5.83 -22.81 9.35
N ALA A 293 -5.28 -23.69 8.52
CA ALA A 293 -3.84 -23.90 8.35
C ALA A 293 -3.07 -22.59 8.11
N TRP A 294 -3.61 -21.68 7.28
CA TRP A 294 -3.04 -20.36 7.06
C TRP A 294 -2.92 -19.56 8.38
N LYS A 295 -3.98 -19.55 9.18
CA LYS A 295 -3.97 -18.84 10.48
C LYS A 295 -3.00 -19.48 11.46
N HIS A 296 -3.05 -20.80 11.61
CA HIS A 296 -2.16 -21.52 12.51
C HIS A 296 -0.67 -21.34 12.12
N ALA A 297 -0.37 -21.25 10.82
CA ALA A 297 0.99 -20.92 10.37
C ALA A 297 1.42 -19.51 10.76
N GLN A 298 0.51 -18.53 10.68
CA GLN A 298 0.77 -17.17 11.15
C GLN A 298 1.00 -17.11 12.67
N GLU A 299 0.25 -17.92 13.42
CA GLU A 299 0.41 -18.03 14.88
C GLU A 299 1.77 -18.64 15.23
N ARG A 300 2.16 -19.75 14.59
CA ARG A 300 3.44 -20.43 14.84
C ARG A 300 4.65 -19.59 14.42
N GLY A 301 4.59 -18.96 13.25
CA GLY A 301 5.75 -18.29 12.65
C GLY A 301 5.91 -16.83 13.08
N TRP A 302 4.82 -16.13 13.40
CA TRP A 302 4.83 -14.67 13.61
C TRP A 302 4.08 -14.23 14.86
N TYR A 303 3.79 -15.12 15.81
CA TYR A 303 3.09 -14.81 17.07
C TYR A 303 1.75 -14.09 16.85
N ARG A 304 1.02 -14.45 15.77
CA ARG A 304 -0.28 -13.82 15.44
C ARG A 304 -1.45 -14.50 16.13
N THR A 305 -1.26 -14.98 17.34
CA THR A 305 -2.34 -15.41 18.24
C THR A 305 -3.19 -14.21 18.61
N PHE A 306 -4.52 -14.40 18.64
CA PHE A 306 -5.43 -13.30 18.95
C PHE A 306 -5.21 -12.80 20.37
N HIS A 307 -5.01 -11.49 20.48
CA HIS A 307 -4.99 -10.72 21.71
C HIS A 307 -5.86 -9.48 21.56
N THR A 308 -6.39 -8.99 22.65
CA THR A 308 -7.14 -7.74 22.62
C THR A 308 -6.22 -6.57 22.23
N PRO A 309 -6.77 -5.49 21.62
CA PRO A 309 -5.94 -4.36 21.21
C PRO A 309 -5.08 -3.74 22.32
N TRP A 310 -5.58 -3.72 23.55
CA TRP A 310 -4.83 -3.20 24.71
C TRP A 310 -3.73 -4.15 25.19
N GLU A 311 -3.94 -5.47 25.12
CA GLU A 311 -2.90 -6.47 25.43
C GLU A 311 -1.78 -6.41 24.38
N ALA A 312 -2.15 -6.38 23.10
CA ALA A 312 -1.19 -6.24 21.99
C ALA A 312 -0.36 -4.94 22.11
N TRP A 313 -1.01 -3.83 22.48
CA TRP A 313 -0.33 -2.56 22.79
C TRP A 313 0.63 -2.71 23.98
N ALA A 314 0.17 -3.28 25.08
CA ALA A 314 0.98 -3.45 26.30
C ALA A 314 2.20 -4.37 26.04
N ASN A 315 2.00 -5.48 25.33
CA ASN A 315 3.09 -6.38 24.95
C ASN A 315 4.11 -5.66 24.04
N THR A 316 3.64 -4.92 23.03
CA THR A 316 4.51 -4.14 22.15
C THR A 316 5.27 -3.05 22.91
N TRP A 317 4.61 -2.37 23.84
CA TRP A 317 5.22 -1.35 24.71
C TRP A 317 6.33 -1.93 25.58
N LYS A 318 6.09 -3.11 26.16
CA LYS A 318 7.09 -3.82 26.97
C LYS A 318 8.34 -4.16 26.17
N GLU A 319 8.19 -4.60 24.92
CA GLU A 319 9.33 -4.91 24.04
C GLU A 319 10.03 -3.62 23.53
N ALA A 320 9.28 -2.52 23.36
CA ALA A 320 9.81 -1.25 22.88
C ALA A 320 10.65 -0.50 23.93
N PHE A 321 10.31 -0.63 25.20
CA PHE A 321 10.89 0.17 26.30
C PHE A 321 11.41 -0.67 27.48
N GLY A 322 11.14 -1.97 27.50
CA GLY A 322 11.66 -2.89 28.51
C GLY A 322 13.08 -3.38 28.22
N PRO A 323 13.69 -4.13 29.15
CA PRO A 323 15.07 -4.61 29.03
C PRO A 323 15.22 -5.91 28.21
N THR A 324 14.13 -6.46 27.66
CA THR A 324 14.11 -7.78 27.03
C THR A 324 14.75 -7.80 25.64
N GLN A 325 14.62 -6.69 24.90
CA GLN A 325 15.09 -6.62 23.52
C GLN A 325 16.42 -5.88 23.38
N THR A 326 17.20 -6.27 22.35
CA THR A 326 18.36 -5.47 21.95
C THR A 326 17.90 -4.12 21.39
N THR A 327 18.77 -3.10 21.46
CA THR A 327 18.45 -1.72 21.05
C THR A 327 17.86 -1.65 19.65
N GLY A 328 18.35 -2.45 18.70
CA GLY A 328 17.84 -2.46 17.33
C GLY A 328 16.40 -2.98 17.22
N TYR A 329 16.07 -4.05 17.96
CA TYR A 329 14.70 -4.59 18.01
C TYR A 329 13.77 -3.66 18.79
N ALA A 330 14.20 -3.11 19.93
CA ALA A 330 13.43 -2.14 20.69
C ALA A 330 13.02 -0.93 19.83
N LEU A 331 13.96 -0.40 19.02
CA LEU A 331 13.66 0.69 18.08
C LEU A 331 12.60 0.31 17.04
N MET A 332 12.61 -0.94 16.54
CA MET A 332 11.58 -1.42 15.60
C MET A 332 10.22 -1.51 16.29
N PHE A 333 10.13 -2.00 17.54
CA PHE A 333 8.89 -2.01 18.31
C PHE A 333 8.37 -0.59 18.59
N GLN A 334 9.26 0.40 18.81
CA GLN A 334 8.86 1.81 18.91
C GLN A 334 8.27 2.31 17.59
N ALA A 335 8.85 1.93 16.45
CA ALA A 335 8.30 2.27 15.13
C ALA A 335 6.92 1.63 14.89
N GLU A 336 6.67 0.41 15.39
CA GLU A 336 5.36 -0.25 15.35
C GLU A 336 4.29 0.56 16.10
N LEU A 337 4.60 1.04 17.31
CA LEU A 337 3.70 1.89 18.10
C LEU A 337 3.39 3.21 17.39
N VAL A 338 4.42 3.87 16.83
CA VAL A 338 4.24 5.11 16.07
C VAL A 338 3.37 4.88 14.84
N ALA A 339 3.60 3.79 14.10
CA ALA A 339 2.81 3.48 12.91
C ALA A 339 1.35 3.15 13.27
N MET A 340 1.10 2.49 14.41
CA MET A 340 -0.25 2.26 14.93
C MET A 340 -0.96 3.59 15.20
N LEU A 341 -0.31 4.52 15.89
CA LEU A 341 -0.88 5.86 16.16
C LEU A 341 -1.17 6.64 14.87
N VAL A 342 -0.26 6.57 13.88
CA VAL A 342 -0.50 7.17 12.55
C VAL A 342 -1.72 6.55 11.87
N GLY A 343 -1.88 5.24 11.94
CA GLY A 343 -3.03 4.53 11.39
C GLY A 343 -4.34 4.91 12.07
N LEU A 344 -4.37 4.98 13.40
CA LEU A 344 -5.54 5.41 14.19
C LEU A 344 -5.93 6.86 13.86
N ALA A 345 -4.94 7.76 13.80
CA ALA A 345 -5.17 9.15 13.39
C ALA A 345 -5.72 9.23 11.96
N LEU A 346 -5.21 8.41 11.03
CA LEU A 346 -5.71 8.34 9.66
C LEU A 346 -7.18 7.89 9.63
N VAL A 347 -7.55 6.84 10.38
CA VAL A 347 -8.93 6.39 10.47
C VAL A 347 -9.83 7.50 11.00
N ALA A 348 -9.42 8.18 12.08
CA ALA A 348 -10.18 9.30 12.65
C ALA A 348 -10.40 10.43 11.63
N VAL A 349 -9.35 10.81 10.87
CA VAL A 349 -9.45 11.81 9.81
C VAL A 349 -10.38 11.35 8.68
N LEU A 350 -10.29 10.09 8.25
CA LEU A 350 -11.15 9.55 7.20
C LEU A 350 -12.62 9.51 7.63
N LEU A 351 -12.91 9.11 8.88
CA LEU A 351 -14.26 9.14 9.47
C LEU A 351 -14.80 10.57 9.57
N TYR A 352 -14.00 11.52 10.05
CA TYR A 352 -14.37 12.93 10.12
C TYR A 352 -14.79 13.48 8.73
N HIS A 353 -14.06 13.06 7.67
CA HIS A 353 -14.36 13.45 6.30
C HIS A 353 -15.39 12.53 5.62
N ARG A 354 -16.02 11.60 6.36
CA ARG A 354 -17.02 10.65 5.85
C ARG A 354 -16.52 9.78 4.68
N ARG A 355 -15.24 9.44 4.71
CA ARG A 355 -14.61 8.55 3.72
C ARG A 355 -14.71 7.10 4.19
N TRP A 356 -15.94 6.63 4.29
CA TRP A 356 -16.27 5.34 4.89
C TRP A 356 -15.54 4.14 4.27
N PRO A 357 -15.45 4.00 2.91
CA PRO A 357 -14.75 2.86 2.32
C PRO A 357 -13.26 2.85 2.62
N GLU A 358 -12.60 4.03 2.53
CA GLU A 358 -11.17 4.16 2.85
C GLU A 358 -10.92 3.95 4.35
N ALA A 359 -11.80 4.45 5.21
CA ALA A 359 -11.73 4.23 6.66
C ALA A 359 -11.88 2.74 7.00
N LEU A 360 -12.82 2.03 6.35
CA LEU A 360 -12.99 0.59 6.53
C LEU A 360 -11.73 -0.19 6.16
N TYR A 361 -11.11 0.14 5.02
CA TYR A 361 -9.87 -0.51 4.58
C TYR A 361 -8.74 -0.39 5.60
N VAL A 362 -8.50 0.83 6.08
CA VAL A 362 -7.43 1.09 7.06
C VAL A 362 -7.79 0.48 8.42
N ALA A 363 -9.04 0.59 8.85
CA ALA A 363 -9.50 0.02 10.13
C ALA A 363 -9.35 -1.51 10.17
N LEU A 364 -9.73 -2.22 9.09
CA LEU A 364 -9.52 -3.67 8.98
C LEU A 364 -8.03 -4.04 9.00
N SER A 365 -7.17 -3.23 8.37
CA SER A 365 -5.72 -3.42 8.42
C SER A 365 -5.18 -3.26 9.84
N LEU A 366 -5.61 -2.22 10.55
CA LEU A 366 -5.21 -1.98 11.95
C LEU A 366 -5.74 -3.06 12.88
N TRP A 367 -6.99 -3.50 12.68
CA TRP A 367 -7.55 -4.58 13.47
C TRP A 367 -6.73 -5.86 13.31
N ALA A 368 -6.46 -6.28 12.06
CA ALA A 368 -5.72 -7.51 11.79
C ALA A 368 -4.27 -7.49 12.34
N LEU A 369 -3.62 -6.33 12.35
CA LEU A 369 -2.25 -6.17 12.86
C LEU A 369 -2.21 -5.82 14.36
N GLY A 370 -3.26 -5.17 14.87
CA GLY A 370 -3.36 -4.68 16.23
C GLY A 370 -3.96 -5.67 17.21
N THR A 371 -4.33 -6.89 16.77
CA THR A 371 -4.88 -7.95 17.62
C THR A 371 -3.98 -9.20 17.66
N SER A 372 -2.71 -9.05 17.33
CA SER A 372 -1.65 -10.06 17.48
C SER A 372 -1.04 -9.99 18.88
N TYR A 373 -0.24 -10.98 19.29
CA TYR A 373 0.47 -10.95 20.58
C TYR A 373 1.21 -9.63 20.79
N TRP A 374 1.97 -9.19 19.79
CA TRP A 374 2.57 -7.86 19.67
C TRP A 374 2.40 -7.33 18.24
N TYR A 375 2.72 -6.07 18.05
CA TYR A 375 2.69 -5.48 16.71
C TYR A 375 3.90 -5.90 15.89
N THR A 376 3.65 -6.27 14.64
CA THR A 376 4.67 -6.62 13.65
C THR A 376 4.25 -6.14 12.26
N SER A 377 5.16 -5.45 11.58
CA SER A 377 5.01 -4.99 10.19
C SER A 377 3.94 -3.91 9.97
N ILE A 378 3.53 -3.15 11.00
CA ILE A 378 2.63 -1.99 10.81
C ILE A 378 3.34 -0.87 10.04
N PRO A 379 4.62 -0.49 10.32
CA PRO A 379 5.36 0.48 9.51
C PRO A 379 5.35 0.10 8.02
N ARG A 380 5.60 -1.17 7.69
CA ARG A 380 5.54 -1.71 6.33
C ARG A 380 4.12 -1.67 5.75
N ALA A 381 3.10 -1.93 6.55
CA ALA A 381 1.70 -1.88 6.13
C ALA A 381 1.24 -0.46 5.76
N THR A 382 1.89 0.61 6.27
CA THR A 382 1.60 1.99 5.87
C THR A 382 1.74 2.21 4.36
N LEU A 383 2.61 1.46 3.68
CA LEU A 383 2.74 1.50 2.21
C LEU A 383 1.42 1.16 1.51
N LEU A 384 0.62 0.28 2.09
CA LEU A 384 -0.63 -0.17 1.51
C LEU A 384 -1.78 0.82 1.72
N TRP A 385 -1.64 1.78 2.64
CA TRP A 385 -2.66 2.76 2.98
C TRP A 385 -2.59 3.98 2.05
N TRP A 386 -3.03 3.83 0.80
CA TRP A 386 -3.02 4.95 -0.17
C TRP A 386 -3.69 6.24 0.35
N PRO A 387 -4.73 6.21 1.21
CA PRO A 387 -5.30 7.45 1.75
C PRO A 387 -4.31 8.25 2.59
N LEU A 388 -3.36 7.59 3.27
CA LEU A 388 -2.28 8.26 4.01
C LEU A 388 -1.45 9.15 3.08
N TRP A 389 -1.00 8.59 1.96
CA TRP A 389 -0.12 9.29 1.01
C TRP A 389 -0.81 10.45 0.31
N ILE A 390 -2.11 10.28 0.01
CA ILE A 390 -2.94 11.36 -0.55
C ILE A 390 -3.18 12.45 0.50
N GLY A 391 -3.44 12.08 1.75
CA GLY A 391 -3.62 13.03 2.86
C GLY A 391 -2.35 13.86 3.14
N LEU A 392 -1.19 13.19 3.19
CA LEU A 392 0.11 13.87 3.34
C LEU A 392 0.41 14.79 2.14
N ALA A 393 0.07 14.37 0.92
CA ALA A 393 0.20 15.22 -0.26
C ALA A 393 -0.70 16.45 -0.18
N ALA A 394 -1.96 16.29 0.22
CA ALA A 394 -2.89 17.41 0.44
C ALA A 394 -2.34 18.40 1.48
N LEU A 395 -1.79 17.89 2.59
CA LEU A 395 -1.16 18.74 3.61
C LEU A 395 0.05 19.47 3.05
N SER A 396 0.90 18.79 2.27
CA SER A 396 2.11 19.38 1.67
C SER A 396 1.81 20.42 0.57
N LEU A 397 0.64 20.32 -0.06
CA LEU A 397 0.18 21.32 -1.03
C LEU A 397 -0.31 22.58 -0.33
N ARG A 398 -0.99 22.42 0.82
CA ARG A 398 -1.49 23.54 1.64
C ARG A 398 -0.40 24.23 2.48
N ARG A 399 0.63 23.47 2.90
CA ARG A 399 1.69 23.92 3.81
C ARG A 399 3.06 23.60 3.19
N PRO A 400 3.68 24.49 2.44
CA PRO A 400 4.96 24.24 1.74
C PRO A 400 6.08 23.76 2.66
N TRP A 401 6.16 24.30 3.90
CA TRP A 401 7.13 23.88 4.90
C TRP A 401 7.02 22.40 5.28
N PHE A 402 5.80 21.83 5.26
CA PHE A 402 5.57 20.42 5.62
C PHE A 402 6.32 19.48 4.68
N ARG A 403 6.37 19.80 3.39
CA ARG A 403 7.14 18.98 2.43
C ARG A 403 8.62 18.93 2.80
N ALA A 404 9.21 20.08 3.11
CA ALA A 404 10.63 20.15 3.50
C ALA A 404 10.86 19.37 4.79
N ALA A 405 10.04 19.59 5.81
CA ALA A 405 10.12 18.88 7.08
C ALA A 405 9.97 17.35 6.91
N TYR A 406 8.96 16.92 6.15
CA TYR A 406 8.77 15.49 5.88
C TYR A 406 10.00 14.87 5.20
N LEU A 407 10.50 15.47 4.12
CA LEU A 407 11.63 14.93 3.37
C LEU A 407 12.93 14.95 4.19
N SER A 408 13.15 15.97 5.02
CA SER A 408 14.32 16.06 5.91
C SER A 408 14.34 14.93 6.95
N VAL A 409 13.18 14.43 7.38
CA VAL A 409 13.08 13.29 8.31
C VAL A 409 13.00 11.97 7.55
N ALA A 410 12.15 11.90 6.55
CA ALA A 410 11.87 10.63 5.85
C ALA A 410 13.07 10.12 5.05
N ALA A 411 13.85 11.00 4.38
CA ALA A 411 14.97 10.55 3.55
C ALA A 411 16.07 9.82 4.37
N PRO A 412 16.59 10.37 5.48
CA PRO A 412 17.54 9.63 6.30
C PRO A 412 16.92 8.35 6.90
N VAL A 413 15.67 8.37 7.36
CA VAL A 413 15.00 7.17 7.90
C VAL A 413 14.83 6.11 6.81
N THR A 414 14.44 6.47 5.60
CA THR A 414 14.36 5.56 4.45
C THR A 414 15.69 4.90 4.17
N THR A 415 16.78 5.66 4.21
CA THR A 415 18.14 5.13 4.00
C THR A 415 18.53 4.18 5.12
N LEU A 416 18.26 4.53 6.38
CA LEU A 416 18.54 3.67 7.52
C LEU A 416 17.74 2.36 7.47
N VAL A 417 16.45 2.41 7.17
CA VAL A 417 15.61 1.20 7.03
C VAL A 417 16.08 0.35 5.85
N ALA A 418 16.46 0.96 4.72
CA ALA A 418 17.03 0.24 3.60
C ALA A 418 18.35 -0.46 3.97
N LEU A 419 19.27 0.22 4.64
CA LEU A 419 20.53 -0.37 5.13
C LEU A 419 20.27 -1.50 6.13
N THR A 420 19.36 -1.30 7.07
CA THR A 420 18.95 -2.32 8.05
C THR A 420 18.46 -3.58 7.34
N PHE A 421 17.57 -3.45 6.35
CA PHE A 421 17.09 -4.56 5.54
C PHE A 421 18.22 -5.24 4.74
N LEU A 422 19.00 -4.46 3.99
CA LEU A 422 20.06 -4.97 3.10
C LEU A 422 21.19 -5.69 3.86
N THR A 423 21.40 -5.33 5.13
CA THR A 423 22.34 -6.01 6.01
C THR A 423 21.76 -7.20 6.76
N GLY A 424 20.49 -7.58 6.49
CA GLY A 424 19.83 -8.76 7.07
C GLY A 424 19.30 -8.56 8.48
N ARG A 425 19.18 -7.32 8.95
CA ARG A 425 18.54 -6.98 10.23
C ARG A 425 17.05 -6.77 10.03
N TRP A 426 16.25 -6.95 11.08
CA TRP A 426 14.82 -6.72 11.01
C TRP A 426 14.51 -5.24 10.76
N ALA A 427 13.69 -4.97 9.76
CA ALA A 427 13.39 -3.61 9.26
C ALA A 427 11.88 -3.30 9.18
N GLY A 428 11.00 -4.17 9.74
CA GLY A 428 9.55 -3.95 9.75
C GLY A 428 8.73 -5.19 9.38
#